data_c3b09bf406aebdd5239ad5395dd6205b
#
_entry.id   c3b09bf406aebdd5239ad5395dd6205b
#
_cell.length_a   1.000
_cell.length_b   1.000
_cell.length_c   1.000
_cell.angle_alpha   90.00
_cell.angle_beta   90.00
_cell.angle_gamma   90.00
#
_symmetry.space_group_name_H-M   'P 1'
#
loop_
_entity.id
_entity.type
_entity.pdbx_description
1 polymer ?
#
loop_
_entity_poly.entity_id
_entity_poly.type
_entity_poly.pdbx_seq_one_letter_code
_entity_poly.pdbx_strand_id
1 'polypeptide(L)'
;HKRLYSFEAFEEFLSTHLTDSEIKAYGDQLRKVSHDTFSNRFNQFLQWPETVDEIRKLLVEKGLSDPQFIVSREYQLSSALSFYFPNYPWPHSLEKTERNLWSPREEVKKSSFLFVCALFDCDHSSRVFEKTMGVQLADLGEVLMRQEGRLIRALRLYAPANQVSTQIDPIT
;
A
#
# COMPACT_ATOMS: atom_id res chain seq x y z
N HIS A 1 -3.43 -7.79 20.96
CA HIS A 1 -4.72 -7.22 20.54
C HIS A 1 -4.94 -7.54 19.09
N LYS A 2 -5.77 -8.56 18.82
CA LYS A 2 -6.31 -8.87 17.51
C LYS A 2 -7.29 -7.75 17.15
N ARG A 3 -6.90 -6.76 16.38
CA ARG A 3 -7.84 -6.08 15.51
C ARG A 3 -8.07 -7.00 14.32
N LEU A 4 -9.05 -7.86 14.46
CA LEU A 4 -9.79 -8.37 13.33
C LEU A 4 -10.31 -7.12 12.62
N TYR A 5 -9.92 -6.92 11.38
CA TYR A 5 -10.55 -5.98 10.49
C TYR A 5 -12.04 -6.24 10.57
N SER A 6 -12.86 -5.21 10.78
CA SER A 6 -14.28 -5.47 10.90
C SER A 6 -14.74 -6.06 9.56
N PHE A 7 -15.51 -7.10 9.64
CA PHE A 7 -16.08 -7.76 8.46
C PHE A 7 -16.85 -6.73 7.61
N GLU A 8 -17.44 -5.72 8.23
CA GLU A 8 -18.14 -4.60 7.62
C GLU A 8 -17.23 -3.73 6.74
N ALA A 9 -16.04 -3.36 7.19
CA ALA A 9 -15.07 -2.59 6.40
C ALA A 9 -14.59 -3.39 5.17
N PHE A 10 -14.51 -4.70 5.31
CA PHE A 10 -14.16 -5.58 4.23
C PHE A 10 -15.32 -5.74 3.22
N GLU A 11 -16.56 -5.86 3.65
CA GLU A 11 -17.73 -5.88 2.78
C GLU A 11 -17.92 -4.55 2.03
N GLU A 12 -17.73 -3.43 2.70
CA GLU A 12 -17.76 -2.10 2.09
C GLU A 12 -16.67 -1.96 1.01
N PHE A 13 -15.46 -2.43 1.30
CA PHE A 13 -14.39 -2.48 0.31
C PHE A 13 -14.79 -3.32 -0.92
N LEU A 14 -15.31 -4.53 -0.70
CA LEU A 14 -15.73 -5.41 -1.79
C LEU A 14 -16.79 -4.75 -2.66
N SER A 15 -17.80 -4.12 -2.06
CA SER A 15 -18.90 -3.48 -2.79
C SER A 15 -18.47 -2.25 -3.60
N THR A 16 -17.41 -1.57 -3.17
CA THR A 16 -16.90 -0.36 -3.84
C THR A 16 -15.97 -0.68 -5.01
N HIS A 17 -15.23 -1.80 -4.94
CA HIS A 17 -14.13 -2.09 -5.87
C HIS A 17 -14.34 -3.32 -6.76
N LEU A 18 -15.37 -4.11 -6.51
CA LEU A 18 -15.66 -5.33 -7.24
C LEU A 18 -17.08 -5.32 -7.78
N THR A 19 -17.28 -5.99 -8.92
CA THR A 19 -18.62 -6.28 -9.45
C THR A 19 -19.33 -7.34 -8.62
N ASP A 20 -20.66 -7.41 -8.68
CA ASP A 20 -21.44 -8.41 -7.93
C ASP A 20 -21.02 -9.85 -8.20
N SER A 21 -20.59 -10.17 -9.43
CA SER A 21 -20.08 -11.49 -9.80
C SER A 21 -18.71 -11.77 -9.17
N GLU A 22 -17.84 -10.77 -9.09
CA GLU A 22 -16.54 -10.88 -8.41
C GLU A 22 -16.72 -10.97 -6.90
N ILE A 23 -17.64 -10.22 -6.31
CA ILE A 23 -17.99 -10.28 -4.87
C ILE A 23 -18.45 -11.69 -4.50
N LYS A 24 -19.34 -12.28 -5.30
CA LYS A 24 -19.84 -13.64 -5.07
C LYS A 24 -18.72 -14.67 -5.16
N ALA A 25 -17.92 -14.62 -6.21
CA ALA A 25 -16.79 -15.54 -6.41
C ALA A 25 -15.76 -15.40 -5.28
N TYR A 26 -15.52 -14.18 -4.79
CA TYR A 26 -14.60 -13.87 -3.69
C TYR A 26 -15.16 -14.29 -2.34
N GLY A 27 -16.46 -14.05 -2.09
CA GLY A 27 -17.14 -14.45 -0.87
C GLY A 27 -17.14 -15.96 -0.66
N ASP A 28 -17.37 -16.74 -1.73
CA ASP A 28 -17.31 -18.19 -1.67
C ASP A 28 -15.89 -18.72 -1.43
N GLN A 29 -14.87 -17.99 -1.92
CA GLN A 29 -13.49 -18.33 -1.66
C GLN A 29 -13.01 -17.94 -0.26
N LEU A 30 -13.44 -16.78 0.26
CA LEU A 30 -13.11 -16.38 1.63
C LEU A 30 -13.70 -17.32 2.66
N ARG A 31 -14.89 -17.86 2.40
CA ARG A 31 -15.46 -18.93 3.23
C ARG A 31 -14.63 -20.21 3.20
N LYS A 32 -14.00 -20.52 2.07
CA LYS A 32 -13.06 -21.65 1.96
C LYS A 32 -11.69 -21.32 2.60
N VAL A 33 -11.23 -20.09 2.48
CA VAL A 33 -9.93 -19.61 2.95
C VAL A 33 -9.91 -19.42 4.48
N SER A 34 -11.05 -19.20 5.13
CA SER A 34 -11.10 -19.20 6.61
C SER A 34 -10.67 -20.55 7.21
N HIS A 35 -10.69 -21.61 6.42
CA HIS A 35 -10.21 -22.94 6.79
C HIS A 35 -8.79 -23.27 6.31
N ASP A 36 -8.22 -22.47 5.39
CA ASP A 36 -6.91 -22.78 4.79
C ASP A 36 -5.88 -21.64 5.04
N THR A 37 -5.40 -21.60 6.27
CA THR A 37 -4.38 -20.62 6.74
C THR A 37 -3.08 -20.70 5.91
N PHE A 38 -2.85 -21.78 5.17
CA PHE A 38 -1.65 -22.01 4.39
C PHE A 38 -1.70 -21.31 3.03
N SER A 39 -2.84 -21.35 2.35
CA SER A 39 -3.06 -20.70 1.06
C SER A 39 -2.92 -19.18 1.13
N ASN A 40 -3.40 -18.57 2.22
CA ASN A 40 -3.31 -17.13 2.43
C ASN A 40 -1.86 -16.63 2.64
N ARG A 41 -1.01 -17.43 3.26
CA ARG A 41 0.40 -17.08 3.42
C ARG A 41 1.17 -17.15 2.10
N PHE A 42 0.82 -18.09 1.23
CA PHE A 42 1.47 -18.22 -0.08
C PHE A 42 1.15 -17.04 -1.01
N ASN A 43 -0.09 -16.58 -1.03
CA ASN A 43 -0.51 -15.41 -1.83
C ASN A 43 0.20 -14.11 -1.40
N GLN A 44 0.65 -14.03 -0.15
CA GLN A 44 1.46 -12.90 0.32
C GLN A 44 2.84 -12.83 -0.34
N PHE A 45 3.34 -13.94 -0.88
CA PHE A 45 4.65 -14.01 -1.53
C PHE A 45 4.59 -13.89 -3.06
N LEU A 46 3.41 -13.98 -3.65
CA LEU A 46 3.25 -13.97 -5.11
C LEU A 46 3.18 -12.55 -5.67
N GLN A 47 3.72 -12.39 -6.89
CA GLN A 47 3.59 -11.19 -7.72
C GLN A 47 4.08 -9.88 -7.09
N TRP A 48 5.09 -9.92 -6.25
CA TRP A 48 5.72 -8.69 -5.76
C TRP A 48 6.46 -7.92 -6.86
N PRO A 49 7.22 -8.56 -7.76
CA PRO A 49 7.83 -7.86 -8.90
C PRO A 49 6.79 -7.12 -9.74
N GLU A 50 5.71 -7.79 -10.11
CA GLU A 50 4.61 -7.21 -10.91
C GLU A 50 3.89 -6.10 -10.14
N THR A 51 3.74 -6.25 -8.82
CA THR A 51 3.19 -5.20 -7.95
C THR A 51 4.05 -3.94 -7.99
N VAL A 52 5.37 -4.11 -7.89
CA VAL A 52 6.31 -2.98 -7.97
C VAL A 52 6.29 -2.35 -9.36
N ASP A 53 6.17 -3.12 -10.42
CA ASP A 53 6.06 -2.59 -11.79
C ASP A 53 4.80 -1.72 -11.94
N GLU A 54 3.65 -2.14 -11.43
CA GLU A 54 2.43 -1.33 -11.44
C GLU A 54 2.55 -0.07 -10.58
N ILE A 55 3.17 -0.17 -9.42
CA ILE A 55 3.48 1.00 -8.58
C ILE A 55 4.36 1.99 -9.35
N ARG A 56 5.41 1.52 -10.01
CA ARG A 56 6.32 2.38 -10.77
C ARG A 56 5.64 3.05 -11.96
N LYS A 57 4.75 2.35 -12.66
CA LYS A 57 3.91 2.98 -13.71
C LYS A 57 3.11 4.14 -13.14
N LEU A 58 2.45 3.93 -11.99
CA LEU A 58 1.69 4.98 -11.34
C LEU A 58 2.58 6.16 -10.90
N LEU A 59 3.78 5.89 -10.38
CA LEU A 59 4.73 6.96 -10.04
C LEU A 59 5.13 7.78 -11.27
N VAL A 60 5.45 7.12 -12.38
CA VAL A 60 5.78 7.80 -13.66
C VAL A 60 4.61 8.64 -14.16
N GLU A 61 3.39 8.13 -14.13
CA GLU A 61 2.17 8.89 -14.51
C GLU A 61 1.98 10.15 -13.66
N LYS A 62 2.41 10.11 -12.40
CA LYS A 62 2.37 11.26 -11.48
C LYS A 62 3.63 12.13 -11.52
N GLY A 63 4.56 11.86 -12.43
CA GLY A 63 5.81 12.61 -12.56
C GLY A 63 6.78 12.40 -11.40
N LEU A 64 6.67 11.29 -10.68
CA LEU A 64 7.50 10.94 -9.54
C LEU A 64 8.59 9.93 -9.93
N SER A 65 9.75 10.03 -9.30
CA SER A 65 10.83 9.03 -9.40
C SER A 65 10.67 7.93 -8.36
N ASP A 66 11.48 6.87 -8.50
CA ASP A 66 11.57 5.80 -7.49
C ASP A 66 11.93 6.40 -6.11
N PRO A 67 11.23 6.02 -5.04
CA PRO A 67 11.42 6.61 -3.72
C PRO A 67 12.72 6.16 -3.06
N GLN A 68 13.21 6.95 -2.10
CA GLN A 68 14.34 6.56 -1.23
C GLN A 68 13.88 5.69 -0.05
N PHE A 69 12.61 5.88 0.37
CA PHE A 69 12.01 5.10 1.45
C PHE A 69 10.65 4.56 1.05
N ILE A 70 10.36 3.34 1.47
CA ILE A 70 9.01 2.78 1.47
C ILE A 70 8.51 2.77 2.90
N VAL A 71 7.43 3.49 3.14
CA VAL A 71 6.82 3.62 4.47
C VAL A 71 5.49 2.89 4.49
N SER A 72 5.26 2.10 5.52
CA SER A 72 3.95 1.49 5.76
C SER A 72 3.70 1.40 7.28
N ARG A 73 2.47 1.11 7.65
CA ARG A 73 2.17 0.80 9.04
C ARG A 73 2.85 -0.49 9.47
N GLU A 74 2.78 -1.52 8.62
CA GLU A 74 3.35 -2.84 8.89
C GLU A 74 4.71 -3.00 8.22
N TYR A 75 5.69 -3.47 8.99
CA TYR A 75 7.05 -3.68 8.50
C TYR A 75 7.13 -4.65 7.32
N GLN A 76 6.28 -5.68 7.31
CA GLN A 76 6.26 -6.70 6.26
C GLN A 76 5.98 -6.09 4.88
N LEU A 77 5.03 -5.17 4.79
CA LEU A 77 4.66 -4.53 3.54
C LEU A 77 5.79 -3.63 3.02
N SER A 78 6.35 -2.76 3.86
CA SER A 78 7.45 -1.90 3.45
C SER A 78 8.71 -2.69 3.06
N SER A 79 9.03 -3.75 3.80
CA SER A 79 10.20 -4.60 3.51
C SER A 79 10.04 -5.40 2.22
N ALA A 80 8.86 -5.97 1.96
CA ALA A 80 8.61 -6.70 0.73
C ALA A 80 8.74 -5.78 -0.49
N LEU A 81 8.11 -4.61 -0.47
CA LEU A 81 8.23 -3.64 -1.55
C LEU A 81 9.68 -3.18 -1.74
N SER A 82 10.36 -2.82 -0.65
CA SER A 82 11.75 -2.37 -0.70
C SER A 82 12.70 -3.41 -1.33
N PHE A 83 12.45 -4.67 -1.09
CA PHE A 83 13.25 -5.75 -1.65
C PHE A 83 13.10 -5.88 -3.18
N TYR A 84 11.89 -5.63 -3.70
CA TYR A 84 11.62 -5.80 -5.14
C TYR A 84 11.77 -4.50 -5.96
N PHE A 85 11.88 -3.33 -5.32
CA PHE A 85 12.21 -2.11 -6.05
C PHE A 85 13.66 -2.14 -6.57
N PRO A 86 13.93 -1.67 -7.82
CA PRO A 86 15.28 -1.74 -8.41
C PRO A 86 16.35 -0.96 -7.65
N ASN A 87 15.96 0.14 -7.00
CA ASN A 87 16.86 1.01 -6.22
C ASN A 87 16.95 0.62 -4.74
N TYR A 88 16.28 -0.46 -4.32
CA TYR A 88 16.28 -0.96 -2.94
C TYR A 88 16.04 0.14 -1.89
N PRO A 89 14.91 0.86 -1.93
CA PRO A 89 14.61 1.90 -0.96
C PRO A 89 14.56 1.34 0.46
N TRP A 90 14.92 2.16 1.45
CA TRP A 90 14.89 1.72 2.84
C TRP A 90 13.45 1.52 3.34
N PRO A 91 13.13 0.38 3.97
CA PRO A 91 11.83 0.17 4.58
C PRO A 91 11.72 0.96 5.89
N HIS A 92 10.55 1.55 6.13
CA HIS A 92 10.22 2.23 7.38
C HIS A 92 8.84 1.79 7.88
N SER A 93 8.73 1.46 9.16
CA SER A 93 7.48 1.04 9.79
C SER A 93 7.03 2.03 10.85
N LEU A 94 5.73 2.35 10.87
CA LEU A 94 5.15 3.21 11.90
C LEU A 94 4.95 2.49 13.24
N GLU A 95 4.77 1.16 13.21
CA GLU A 95 4.45 0.38 14.42
C GLU A 95 5.68 -0.22 15.12
N LYS A 96 6.75 -0.48 14.38
CA LYS A 96 7.93 -1.19 14.89
C LYS A 96 9.17 -0.32 14.77
N THR A 97 9.24 0.69 15.62
CA THR A 97 10.31 1.68 15.61
C THR A 97 11.70 1.07 15.86
N GLU A 98 11.79 -0.04 16.59
CA GLU A 98 13.03 -0.78 16.80
C GLU A 98 13.61 -1.39 15.52
N ARG A 99 12.82 -1.54 14.47
CA ARG A 99 13.26 -2.02 13.15
C ARG A 99 13.68 -0.91 12.19
N ASN A 100 13.51 0.34 12.61
CA ASN A 100 13.85 1.52 11.81
C ASN A 100 15.27 2.05 12.06
N LEU A 101 16.21 1.19 12.48
CA LEU A 101 17.60 1.60 12.77
C LEU A 101 18.29 2.25 11.56
N TRP A 102 17.94 1.79 10.34
CA TRP A 102 18.51 2.26 9.07
C TRP A 102 17.65 3.31 8.37
N SER A 103 16.51 3.65 8.94
CA SER A 103 15.57 4.64 8.40
C SER A 103 15.02 5.54 9.50
N PRO A 104 15.86 6.43 10.10
CA PRO A 104 15.42 7.34 11.14
C PRO A 104 14.28 8.24 10.64
N ARG A 105 13.29 8.48 11.49
CA ARG A 105 12.08 9.27 11.14
C ARG A 105 12.43 10.64 10.52
N GLU A 106 13.40 11.33 11.06
CA GLU A 106 13.78 12.65 10.58
C GLU A 106 14.46 12.61 9.20
N GLU A 107 15.10 11.52 8.85
CA GLU A 107 15.65 11.31 7.52
C GLU A 107 14.56 11.00 6.51
N VAL A 108 13.61 10.14 6.87
CA VAL A 108 12.42 9.84 6.03
C VAL A 108 11.65 11.11 5.69
N LYS A 109 11.42 12.00 6.65
CA LYS A 109 10.72 13.28 6.43
C LYS A 109 11.37 14.18 5.41
N LYS A 110 12.70 14.15 5.32
CA LYS A 110 13.49 15.02 4.44
C LYS A 110 13.74 14.44 3.06
N SER A 111 13.40 13.17 2.89
CA SER A 111 13.69 12.39 1.69
C SER A 111 12.44 12.13 0.86
N SER A 112 12.62 11.64 -0.37
CA SER A 112 11.50 11.11 -1.11
C SER A 112 11.05 9.78 -0.50
N PHE A 113 9.77 9.65 -0.22
CA PHE A 113 9.21 8.41 0.26
C PHE A 113 7.87 8.09 -0.40
N LEU A 114 7.54 6.82 -0.43
CA LEU A 114 6.23 6.31 -0.80
C LEU A 114 5.58 5.70 0.45
N PHE A 115 4.43 6.23 0.85
CA PHE A 115 3.61 5.62 1.89
C PHE A 115 2.61 4.67 1.24
N VAL A 116 2.62 3.42 1.71
CA VAL A 116 1.81 2.34 1.15
C VAL A 116 0.99 1.69 2.25
N CYS A 117 -0.28 1.48 1.99
CA CYS A 117 -1.19 0.78 2.90
C CYS A 117 -2.06 -0.23 2.13
N ALA A 118 -2.54 -1.25 2.83
CA ALA A 118 -3.60 -2.10 2.31
C ALA A 118 -4.88 -1.28 2.20
N LEU A 119 -5.59 -1.38 1.07
CA LEU A 119 -6.67 -0.46 0.70
C LEU A 119 -7.76 -0.34 1.79
N PHE A 120 -8.09 -1.44 2.47
CA PHE A 120 -9.11 -1.47 3.52
C PHE A 120 -8.70 -0.79 4.85
N ASP A 121 -7.42 -0.49 5.07
CA ASP A 121 -6.90 0.15 6.30
C ASP A 121 -6.29 1.54 6.03
N CYS A 122 -6.36 2.03 4.80
CA CYS A 122 -5.63 3.23 4.39
C CYS A 122 -6.10 4.50 5.06
N ASP A 123 -7.40 4.68 5.28
CA ASP A 123 -7.94 5.88 5.94
C ASP A 123 -7.44 6.02 7.39
N HIS A 124 -7.30 4.91 8.08
CA HIS A 124 -6.72 4.91 9.42
C HIS A 124 -5.20 5.10 9.36
N SER A 125 -4.53 4.33 8.51
CA SER A 125 -3.07 4.33 8.41
C SER A 125 -2.51 5.66 7.93
N SER A 126 -3.15 6.33 6.96
CA SER A 126 -2.72 7.65 6.48
C SER A 126 -2.84 8.72 7.56
N ARG A 127 -3.93 8.75 8.31
CA ARG A 127 -4.11 9.68 9.45
C ARG A 127 -3.08 9.44 10.56
N VAL A 128 -2.80 8.17 10.87
CA VAL A 128 -1.75 7.82 11.83
C VAL A 128 -0.39 8.30 11.33
N PHE A 129 -0.11 8.12 10.04
CA PHE A 129 1.12 8.59 9.42
C PHE A 129 1.26 10.11 9.54
N GLU A 130 0.27 10.87 9.07
CA GLU A 130 0.31 12.34 9.09
C GLU A 130 0.50 12.89 10.51
N LYS A 131 -0.21 12.31 11.48
CA LYS A 131 -0.07 12.67 12.88
C LYS A 131 1.33 12.33 13.44
N THR A 132 1.88 11.18 13.08
CA THR A 132 3.15 10.68 13.62
C THR A 132 4.35 11.37 12.96
N MET A 133 4.28 11.57 11.65
CA MET A 133 5.36 12.12 10.85
C MET A 133 5.28 13.65 10.72
N GLY A 134 4.09 14.23 10.88
CA GLY A 134 3.89 15.68 10.67
C GLY A 134 4.02 16.09 9.20
N VAL A 135 3.76 15.18 8.27
CA VAL A 135 3.86 15.39 6.82
C VAL A 135 2.51 15.12 6.19
N GLN A 136 2.02 16.05 5.39
CA GLN A 136 0.80 15.85 4.61
C GLN A 136 1.04 14.91 3.44
N LEU A 137 0.07 14.04 3.19
CA LEU A 137 0.09 13.06 2.12
C LEU A 137 -0.82 13.49 0.97
N ALA A 138 -0.32 13.33 -0.25
CA ALA A 138 -1.12 13.38 -1.47
C ALA A 138 -1.43 11.97 -1.94
N ASP A 139 -2.68 11.71 -2.25
CA ASP A 139 -3.14 10.42 -2.77
C ASP A 139 -2.68 10.26 -4.23
N LEU A 140 -1.98 9.19 -4.51
CA LEU A 140 -1.52 8.84 -5.86
C LEU A 140 -2.50 7.93 -6.59
N GLY A 141 -3.31 7.17 -5.86
CA GLY A 141 -4.24 6.18 -6.40
C GLY A 141 -3.99 4.77 -5.86
N GLU A 142 -4.56 3.82 -6.56
CA GLU A 142 -4.64 2.42 -6.13
C GLU A 142 -3.92 1.49 -7.11
N VAL A 143 -3.35 0.41 -6.57
CA VAL A 143 -2.80 -0.71 -7.33
C VAL A 143 -3.55 -1.97 -6.93
N LEU A 144 -4.24 -2.57 -7.90
CA LEU A 144 -5.03 -3.79 -7.73
C LEU A 144 -4.37 -4.92 -8.51
N MET A 145 -3.80 -5.89 -7.79
CA MET A 145 -3.17 -7.05 -8.39
C MET A 145 -4.13 -8.22 -8.45
N ARG A 146 -4.28 -8.79 -9.63
CA ARG A 146 -5.14 -9.94 -9.87
C ARG A 146 -4.34 -11.09 -10.47
N GLN A 147 -4.68 -12.31 -10.06
CA GLN A 147 -4.19 -13.53 -10.66
C GLN A 147 -5.37 -14.42 -11.03
N GLU A 148 -5.45 -14.82 -12.28
CA GLU A 148 -6.58 -15.62 -12.79
C GLU A 148 -7.95 -15.03 -12.44
N GLY A 149 -8.08 -13.69 -12.54
CA GLY A 149 -9.29 -12.94 -12.21
C GLY A 149 -9.51 -12.69 -10.71
N ARG A 150 -8.67 -13.25 -9.82
CA ARG A 150 -8.79 -13.11 -8.38
C ARG A 150 -7.96 -11.93 -7.88
N LEU A 151 -8.54 -11.07 -7.04
CA LEU A 151 -7.80 -10.02 -6.37
C LEU A 151 -6.88 -10.65 -5.32
N ILE A 152 -5.57 -10.50 -5.50
CA ILE A 152 -4.55 -11.02 -4.57
C ILE A 152 -3.93 -9.92 -3.71
N ARG A 153 -3.97 -8.67 -4.19
CA ARG A 153 -3.44 -7.52 -3.47
C ARG A 153 -4.14 -6.23 -3.90
N ALA A 154 -4.50 -5.42 -2.92
CA ALA A 154 -5.04 -4.10 -3.11
C ALA A 154 -4.29 -3.11 -2.24
N LEU A 155 -3.60 -2.17 -2.85
CA LEU A 155 -2.78 -1.17 -2.19
C LEU A 155 -3.25 0.22 -2.57
N ARG A 156 -3.16 1.17 -1.65
CA ARG A 156 -3.27 2.60 -1.91
C ARG A 156 -1.96 3.27 -1.59
N LEU A 157 -1.61 4.24 -2.40
CA LEU A 157 -0.29 4.83 -2.46
C LEU A 157 -0.39 6.33 -2.23
N TYR A 158 0.53 6.85 -1.44
CA TYR A 158 0.63 8.28 -1.16
C TYR A 158 2.10 8.73 -1.24
N ALA A 159 2.28 9.97 -1.62
CA ALA A 159 3.57 10.65 -1.54
C ALA A 159 3.45 11.92 -0.68
N PRO A 160 4.58 12.51 -0.23
CA PRO A 160 4.54 13.83 0.37
C PRO A 160 3.87 14.84 -0.56
N ALA A 161 2.91 15.59 -0.04
CA ALA A 161 2.13 16.53 -0.85
C ALA A 161 2.99 17.59 -1.59
N ASN A 162 4.12 17.96 -1.01
CA ASN A 162 5.09 18.89 -1.60
C ASN A 162 5.94 18.29 -2.73
N GLN A 163 5.89 16.98 -2.94
CA GLN A 163 6.63 16.29 -4.01
C GLN A 163 5.74 15.98 -5.22
N VAL A 164 4.44 16.02 -5.06
CA VAL A 164 3.49 15.88 -6.16
C VAL A 164 3.36 17.24 -6.82
N SER A 165 3.98 17.38 -8.01
CA SER A 165 3.84 18.60 -8.82
C SER A 165 2.36 18.85 -9.04
N THR A 166 1.84 19.94 -8.52
CA THR A 166 0.61 20.53 -9.03
C THR A 166 0.91 20.97 -10.45
N GLN A 167 0.59 20.14 -11.42
CA GLN A 167 0.34 20.64 -12.76
C GLN A 167 -0.89 21.53 -12.68
N ILE A 168 -0.66 22.77 -12.30
CA ILE A 168 -1.61 23.83 -12.60
C ILE A 168 -1.43 24.02 -14.10
N ASP A 169 -2.35 23.44 -14.88
CA ASP A 169 -2.52 23.85 -16.27
C ASP A 169 -2.68 25.37 -16.27
N PRO A 170 -1.81 26.10 -16.95
CA PRO A 170 -2.06 27.52 -17.15
C PRO A 170 -3.30 27.59 -18.05
N ILE A 171 -4.44 27.93 -17.46
CA ILE A 171 -5.62 28.33 -18.20
C ILE A 171 -5.22 29.60 -18.95
N THR A 172 -4.97 29.45 -20.24
CA THR A 172 -4.92 30.51 -21.23
C THR A 172 -6.29 30.69 -21.80
#